data_693627ad46d820a264f9f986e5d6dfb2
#
_entry.id   693627ad46d820a264f9f986e5d6dfb2
#
_cell.length_a   1.000
_cell.length_b   1.000
_cell.length_c   1.000
_cell.angle_alpha   90.00
_cell.angle_beta   90.00
_cell.angle_gamma   90.00
#
_symmetry.space_group_name_H-M   'P 1'
#
loop_
_entity.id
_entity.type
_entity.pdbx_description
1 polymer ?
#
loop_
_entity_poly.entity_id
_entity_poly.type
_entity_poly.pdbx_seq_one_letter_code
_entity_poly.pdbx_strand_id
1 'polypeptide(L)'
;MVEEFQRILDSRRRGHGPSEDSIATWAKVIYALHTFSLITGILGTATVVGAFLTGWPSIIAVILNYVKRSEVRGTWLESHFRWQIRTFWFGLLWISLCLVFIVATFGIGILIAWLPMGLVGLWFVYRIVRGWVALGDGRPIYT
;
A
#
# COMPACT_ATOMS: atom_id res chain seq x y z
N MET A 1 23.31 -22.15 33.83
CA MET A 1 22.88 -22.70 32.52
C MET A 1 21.50 -22.15 32.10
N VAL A 2 20.48 -22.25 32.95
CA VAL A 2 19.13 -21.70 32.61
C VAL A 2 19.16 -20.17 32.50
N GLU A 3 19.81 -19.47 33.42
CA GLU A 3 19.93 -18.02 33.40
C GLU A 3 20.73 -17.48 32.21
N GLU A 4 21.77 -18.20 31.79
CA GLU A 4 22.57 -17.85 30.63
C GLU A 4 21.80 -18.07 29.33
N PHE A 5 21.01 -19.14 29.26
CA PHE A 5 20.10 -19.39 28.14
C PHE A 5 19.01 -18.31 28.05
N GLN A 6 18.43 -17.90 29.18
CA GLN A 6 17.46 -16.79 29.24
C GLN A 6 18.09 -15.46 28.81
N ARG A 7 19.33 -15.17 29.21
CA ARG A 7 20.05 -13.97 28.76
C ARG A 7 20.28 -13.97 27.25
N ILE A 8 20.60 -15.12 26.66
CA ILE A 8 20.78 -15.28 25.22
C ILE A 8 19.46 -15.07 24.48
N LEU A 9 18.36 -15.60 25.00
CA LEU A 9 17.04 -15.38 24.43
C LEU A 9 16.60 -13.92 24.53
N ASP A 10 16.87 -13.28 25.67
CA ASP A 10 16.55 -11.85 25.88
C ASP A 10 17.45 -10.93 25.04
N SER A 11 18.72 -11.29 24.83
CA SER A 11 19.59 -10.53 23.92
C SER A 11 19.16 -10.67 22.47
N ARG A 12 18.69 -11.84 22.05
CA ARG A 12 18.10 -12.04 20.71
C ARG A 12 16.79 -11.29 20.54
N ARG A 13 15.93 -11.24 21.56
CA ARG A 13 14.70 -10.44 21.56
C ARG A 13 15.01 -8.94 21.47
N ARG A 14 16.01 -8.46 22.21
CA ARG A 14 16.41 -7.03 22.20
C ARG A 14 17.15 -6.63 20.92
N GLY A 15 17.85 -7.55 20.28
CA GLY A 15 18.52 -7.30 18.98
C GLY A 15 17.57 -7.20 17.80
N HIS A 16 16.31 -7.69 17.94
CA HIS A 16 15.28 -7.63 16.90
C HIS A 16 14.30 -6.45 17.07
N GLY A 17 14.25 -5.84 18.26
CA GLY A 17 13.19 -4.90 18.63
C GLY A 17 13.23 -3.54 17.88
N PRO A 18 14.34 -2.78 17.87
CA PRO A 18 14.29 -1.40 17.35
C PRO A 18 14.17 -1.33 15.83
N SER A 19 14.73 -2.29 15.10
CA SER A 19 14.67 -2.31 13.63
C SER A 19 13.32 -2.78 13.10
N GLU A 20 12.68 -3.78 13.72
CA GLU A 20 11.34 -4.24 13.33
C GLU A 20 10.27 -3.19 13.63
N ASP A 21 10.36 -2.51 14.77
CA ASP A 21 9.44 -1.43 15.14
C ASP A 21 9.58 -0.23 14.18
N SER A 22 10.80 0.12 13.77
CA SER A 22 11.01 1.20 12.82
C SER A 22 10.47 0.84 11.43
N ILE A 23 10.68 -0.39 10.97
CA ILE A 23 10.17 -0.87 9.68
C ILE A 23 8.64 -0.99 9.71
N ALA A 24 8.05 -1.46 10.81
CA ALA A 24 6.60 -1.48 10.99
C ALA A 24 6.00 -0.08 10.93
N THR A 25 6.70 0.93 11.48
CA THR A 25 6.30 2.34 11.38
C THR A 25 6.30 2.82 9.93
N TRP A 26 7.32 2.49 9.14
CA TRP A 26 7.35 2.82 7.71
C TRP A 26 6.20 2.15 6.94
N ALA A 27 5.90 0.88 7.22
CA ALA A 27 4.76 0.20 6.63
C ALA A 27 3.42 0.91 6.94
N LYS A 28 3.23 1.38 8.19
CA LYS A 28 2.06 2.19 8.58
C LYS A 28 1.99 3.52 7.84
N VAL A 29 3.12 4.23 7.69
CA VAL A 29 3.19 5.49 6.92
C VAL A 29 2.78 5.26 5.47
N ILE A 30 3.24 4.19 4.84
CA ILE A 30 2.90 3.85 3.46
C ILE A 30 1.40 3.56 3.32
N TYR A 31 0.80 2.81 4.24
CA TYR A 31 -0.66 2.60 4.24
C TYR A 31 -1.44 3.90 4.46
N ALA A 32 -0.96 4.77 5.36
CA ALA A 32 -1.56 6.08 5.59
C ALA A 32 -1.54 6.96 4.33
N LEU A 33 -0.43 6.98 3.59
CA LEU A 33 -0.30 7.71 2.32
C LEU A 33 -1.26 7.17 1.26
N HIS A 34 -1.41 5.84 1.13
CA HIS A 34 -2.38 5.25 0.22
C HIS A 34 -3.82 5.57 0.62
N THR A 35 -4.14 5.51 1.92
CA THR A 35 -5.46 5.87 2.45
C THR A 35 -5.77 7.34 2.19
N PHE A 36 -4.83 8.23 2.47
CA PHE A 36 -4.97 9.66 2.19
C PHE A 36 -5.20 9.93 0.70
N SER A 37 -4.41 9.29 -0.18
CA SER A 37 -4.57 9.39 -1.63
C SER A 37 -5.96 8.93 -2.09
N LEU A 38 -6.48 7.85 -1.51
CA LEU A 38 -7.81 7.33 -1.83
C LEU A 38 -8.92 8.31 -1.40
N ILE A 39 -8.86 8.82 -0.16
CA ILE A 39 -9.85 9.77 0.37
C ILE A 39 -9.84 11.05 -0.46
N THR A 40 -8.67 11.62 -0.72
CA THR A 40 -8.54 12.84 -1.51
C THR A 40 -8.91 12.61 -2.98
N GLY A 41 -8.65 11.41 -3.51
CA GLY A 41 -9.05 11.00 -4.86
C GLY A 41 -10.56 10.96 -5.03
N ILE A 42 -11.29 10.40 -4.07
CA ILE A 42 -12.77 10.38 -4.07
C ILE A 42 -13.32 11.81 -4.01
N LEU A 43 -12.74 12.69 -3.17
CA LEU A 43 -13.17 14.07 -3.03
C LEU A 43 -12.72 14.97 -4.19
N GLY A 44 -11.60 14.65 -4.83
CA GLY A 44 -10.96 15.47 -5.87
C GLY A 44 -11.31 15.11 -7.31
N THR A 45 -12.14 14.07 -7.53
CA THR A 45 -12.53 13.62 -8.88
C THR A 45 -13.30 14.66 -9.69
N ALA A 46 -13.76 15.74 -9.06
CA ALA A 46 -14.46 16.83 -9.74
C ALA A 46 -13.54 17.76 -10.55
N THR A 47 -12.20 17.68 -10.37
CA THR A 47 -11.25 18.52 -11.10
C THR A 47 -10.02 17.72 -11.53
N VAL A 48 -9.53 17.97 -12.76
CA VAL A 48 -8.29 17.37 -13.30
C VAL A 48 -7.09 17.67 -12.39
N VAL A 49 -7.04 18.87 -11.80
CA VAL A 49 -6.02 19.29 -10.85
C VAL A 49 -6.09 18.47 -9.55
N GLY A 50 -7.30 18.20 -9.05
CA GLY A 50 -7.52 17.36 -7.89
C GLY A 50 -7.01 15.93 -8.12
N ALA A 51 -7.31 15.32 -9.27
CA ALA A 51 -6.85 13.99 -9.62
C ALA A 51 -5.31 13.92 -9.70
N PHE A 52 -4.64 14.95 -10.22
CA PHE A 52 -3.19 15.03 -10.28
C PHE A 52 -2.56 15.14 -8.88
N LEU A 53 -3.08 16.03 -8.03
CA LEU A 53 -2.58 16.23 -6.67
C LEU A 53 -2.80 15.00 -5.77
N THR A 54 -3.86 14.22 -6.00
CA THR A 54 -4.21 13.04 -5.19
C THR A 54 -3.39 11.81 -5.54
N GLY A 55 -2.78 11.74 -6.73
CA GLY A 55 -1.89 10.65 -7.15
C GLY A 55 -0.53 10.66 -6.46
N TRP A 56 0.00 11.83 -6.10
CA TRP A 56 1.34 11.98 -5.53
C TRP A 56 1.61 11.19 -4.25
N PRO A 57 0.70 11.14 -3.24
CA PRO A 57 0.96 10.36 -2.04
C PRO A 57 1.16 8.87 -2.30
N SER A 58 0.42 8.29 -3.25
CA SER A 58 0.60 6.89 -3.64
C SER A 58 1.91 6.64 -4.39
N ILE A 59 2.37 7.60 -5.19
CA ILE A 59 3.67 7.53 -5.87
C ILE A 59 4.79 7.57 -4.82
N ILE A 60 4.73 8.49 -3.86
CA ILE A 60 5.69 8.56 -2.76
C ILE A 60 5.68 7.25 -1.97
N ALA A 61 4.50 6.71 -1.66
CA ALA A 61 4.34 5.46 -0.95
C ALA A 61 5.03 4.29 -1.68
N VAL A 62 4.89 4.17 -2.99
CA VAL A 62 5.54 3.10 -3.74
C VAL A 62 7.05 3.29 -3.84
N ILE A 63 7.54 4.53 -3.96
CA ILE A 63 8.98 4.83 -3.91
C ILE A 63 9.55 4.39 -2.57
N LEU A 64 8.89 4.73 -1.45
CA LEU A 64 9.30 4.29 -0.11
C LEU A 64 9.32 2.77 0.02
N ASN A 65 8.35 2.07 -0.58
CA ASN A 65 8.34 0.61 -0.63
C ASN A 65 9.59 0.05 -1.32
N TYR A 66 10.01 0.63 -2.45
CA TYR A 66 11.21 0.17 -3.16
C TYR A 66 12.49 0.51 -2.40
N VAL A 67 12.61 1.70 -1.83
CA VAL A 67 13.78 2.14 -1.05
C VAL A 67 13.99 1.26 0.18
N LYS A 68 12.89 0.92 0.88
CA LYS A 68 12.94 0.14 2.13
C LYS A 68 12.86 -1.37 1.90
N ARG A 69 12.70 -1.84 0.67
CA ARG A 69 12.51 -3.26 0.35
C ARG A 69 13.64 -4.17 0.84
N SER A 70 14.88 -3.68 0.81
CA SER A 70 16.03 -4.47 1.25
C SER A 70 16.04 -4.70 2.77
N GLU A 71 15.51 -3.76 3.54
CA GLU A 71 15.47 -3.82 5.00
C GLU A 71 14.44 -4.83 5.54
N VAL A 72 13.42 -5.16 4.74
CA VAL A 72 12.33 -6.07 5.16
C VAL A 72 12.53 -7.52 4.72
N ARG A 73 13.59 -7.82 3.97
CA ARG A 73 13.84 -9.18 3.47
C ARG A 73 13.97 -10.17 4.61
N GLY A 74 13.26 -11.30 4.49
CA GLY A 74 13.27 -12.36 5.50
C GLY A 74 12.45 -12.07 6.75
N THR A 75 11.76 -10.92 6.83
CA THR A 75 10.82 -10.59 7.90
C THR A 75 9.37 -10.79 7.46
N TRP A 76 8.44 -10.87 8.42
CA TRP A 76 7.00 -10.93 8.13
C TRP A 76 6.48 -9.68 7.39
N LEU A 77 7.19 -8.54 7.52
CA LEU A 77 6.88 -7.29 6.84
C LEU A 77 7.13 -7.35 5.33
N GLU A 78 7.98 -8.26 4.84
CA GLU A 78 8.23 -8.43 3.40
C GLU A 78 6.93 -8.72 2.63
N SER A 79 6.02 -9.49 3.22
CA SER A 79 4.71 -9.78 2.62
C SER A 79 3.85 -8.52 2.45
N HIS A 80 3.89 -7.61 3.43
CA HIS A 80 3.17 -6.33 3.38
C HIS A 80 3.70 -5.41 2.29
N PHE A 81 5.03 -5.28 2.17
CA PHE A 81 5.65 -4.47 1.14
C PHE A 81 5.32 -4.99 -0.27
N ARG A 82 5.39 -6.31 -0.46
CA ARG A 82 4.99 -6.95 -1.73
C ARG A 82 3.51 -6.73 -2.05
N TRP A 83 2.64 -6.84 -1.05
CA TRP A 83 1.22 -6.57 -1.18
C TRP A 83 0.93 -5.14 -1.62
N GLN A 84 1.60 -4.14 -1.01
CA GLN A 84 1.45 -2.72 -1.33
C GLN A 84 1.94 -2.40 -2.75
N ILE A 85 3.12 -2.89 -3.12
CA ILE A 85 3.69 -2.70 -4.48
C ILE A 85 2.74 -3.31 -5.53
N ARG A 86 2.28 -4.53 -5.33
CA ARG A 86 1.33 -5.17 -6.26
C ARG A 86 0.01 -4.41 -6.34
N THR A 87 -0.51 -3.93 -5.21
CA THR A 87 -1.74 -3.12 -5.18
C THR A 87 -1.59 -1.86 -6.01
N PHE A 88 -0.47 -1.16 -5.88
CA PHE A 88 -0.18 0.04 -6.68
C PHE A 88 -0.14 -0.27 -8.18
N TRP A 89 0.62 -1.28 -8.61
CA TRP A 89 0.78 -1.61 -10.02
C TRP A 89 -0.51 -2.12 -10.66
N PHE A 90 -1.28 -2.95 -9.97
CA PHE A 90 -2.59 -3.38 -10.46
C PHE A 90 -3.58 -2.22 -10.53
N GLY A 91 -3.60 -1.33 -9.52
CA GLY A 91 -4.43 -0.13 -9.55
C GLY A 91 -4.06 0.76 -10.73
N LEU A 92 -2.77 1.02 -10.92
CA LEU A 92 -2.27 1.83 -12.05
C LEU A 92 -2.64 1.22 -13.41
N LEU A 93 -2.50 -0.11 -13.56
CA LEU A 93 -2.89 -0.83 -14.77
C LEU A 93 -4.37 -0.62 -15.10
N TRP A 94 -5.26 -0.85 -14.14
CA TRP A 94 -6.70 -0.72 -14.35
C TRP A 94 -7.12 0.72 -14.65
N ILE A 95 -6.55 1.70 -13.94
CA ILE A 95 -6.81 3.12 -14.20
C ILE A 95 -6.34 3.49 -15.61
N SER A 96 -5.14 3.02 -16.02
CA SER A 96 -4.60 3.27 -17.36
C SER A 96 -5.47 2.66 -18.46
N LEU A 97 -5.97 1.45 -18.26
CA LEU A 97 -6.88 0.78 -19.20
C LEU A 97 -8.20 1.58 -19.34
N CYS A 98 -8.78 2.02 -18.22
CA CYS A 98 -9.98 2.87 -18.26
C CYS A 98 -9.73 4.18 -18.99
N LEU A 99 -8.57 4.82 -18.75
CA LEU A 99 -8.21 6.08 -19.42
C LEU A 99 -8.04 5.89 -20.93
N VAL A 100 -7.34 4.84 -21.36
CA VAL A 100 -7.17 4.49 -22.77
C VAL A 100 -8.54 4.25 -23.43
N PHE A 101 -9.44 3.54 -22.73
CA PHE A 101 -10.81 3.30 -23.23
C PHE A 101 -11.59 4.61 -23.39
N ILE A 102 -11.52 5.52 -22.42
CA ILE A 102 -12.18 6.84 -22.49
C ILE A 102 -11.65 7.65 -23.67
N VAL A 103 -10.33 7.68 -23.86
CA VAL A 103 -9.68 8.41 -24.97
C VAL A 103 -10.07 7.78 -26.31
N ALA A 104 -10.00 6.44 -26.43
CA ALA A 104 -10.32 5.72 -27.65
C ALA A 104 -11.79 5.88 -28.07
N THR A 105 -12.68 6.13 -27.13
CA THR A 105 -14.11 6.38 -27.39
C THR A 105 -14.46 7.88 -27.49
N PHE A 106 -13.46 8.76 -27.66
CA PHE A 106 -13.66 10.22 -27.73
C PHE A 106 -14.43 10.78 -26.52
N GLY A 107 -14.22 10.21 -25.35
CA GLY A 107 -14.85 10.64 -24.09
C GLY A 107 -16.20 9.98 -23.79
N ILE A 108 -16.88 9.36 -24.76
CA ILE A 108 -18.17 8.67 -24.53
C ILE A 108 -18.00 7.52 -23.53
N GLY A 109 -16.84 6.88 -23.52
CA GLY A 109 -16.51 5.79 -22.59
C GLY A 109 -16.60 6.16 -21.13
N ILE A 110 -16.59 7.45 -20.76
CA ILE A 110 -16.73 7.89 -19.37
C ILE A 110 -18.07 7.46 -18.76
N LEU A 111 -19.13 7.39 -19.60
CA LEU A 111 -20.47 6.96 -19.19
C LEU A 111 -20.49 5.48 -18.75
N ILE A 112 -19.57 4.68 -19.25
CA ILE A 112 -19.48 3.25 -18.95
C ILE A 112 -18.32 2.99 -17.97
N ALA A 113 -17.22 3.74 -18.07
CA ALA A 113 -16.01 3.56 -17.28
C ALA A 113 -16.21 3.80 -15.77
N TRP A 114 -17.24 4.54 -15.36
CA TRP A 114 -17.50 4.78 -13.94
C TRP A 114 -17.74 3.48 -13.15
N LEU A 115 -18.37 2.47 -13.78
CA LEU A 115 -18.64 1.18 -13.14
C LEU A 115 -17.35 0.39 -12.85
N PRO A 116 -16.47 0.09 -13.85
CA PRO A 116 -15.19 -0.58 -13.57
C PRO A 116 -14.26 0.27 -12.69
N MET A 117 -14.27 1.60 -12.80
CA MET A 117 -13.50 2.46 -11.92
C MET A 117 -13.98 2.37 -10.46
N GLY A 118 -15.31 2.32 -10.25
CA GLY A 118 -15.91 2.10 -8.93
C GLY A 118 -15.49 0.74 -8.34
N LEU A 119 -15.51 -0.31 -9.14
CA LEU A 119 -15.06 -1.65 -8.71
C LEU A 119 -13.58 -1.69 -8.37
N VAL A 120 -12.74 -1.03 -9.16
CA VAL A 120 -11.29 -0.88 -8.86
C VAL A 120 -11.09 -0.10 -7.57
N GLY A 121 -11.85 0.98 -7.35
CA GLY A 121 -11.84 1.75 -6.11
C GLY A 121 -12.20 0.90 -4.89
N LEU A 122 -13.30 0.13 -4.95
CA LEU A 122 -13.72 -0.79 -3.88
C LEU A 122 -12.67 -1.87 -3.62
N TRP A 123 -12.10 -2.45 -4.68
CA TRP A 123 -11.01 -3.41 -4.56
C TRP A 123 -9.78 -2.80 -3.88
N PHE A 124 -9.46 -1.54 -4.21
CA PHE A 124 -8.34 -0.81 -3.61
C PHE A 124 -8.58 -0.56 -2.11
N VAL A 125 -9.79 -0.11 -1.74
CA VAL A 125 -10.22 0.05 -0.33
C VAL A 125 -10.06 -1.27 0.42
N TYR A 126 -10.61 -2.35 -0.11
CA TYR A 126 -10.49 -3.68 0.48
C TYR A 126 -9.04 -4.08 0.74
N ARG A 127 -8.15 -3.86 -0.25
CA ARG A 127 -6.73 -4.21 -0.12
C ARG A 127 -6.01 -3.37 0.94
N ILE A 128 -6.29 -2.08 1.00
CA ILE A 128 -5.69 -1.18 2.01
C ILE A 128 -6.16 -1.58 3.40
N VAL A 129 -7.47 -1.73 3.61
CA VAL A 129 -8.05 -2.09 4.91
C VAL A 129 -7.51 -3.45 5.39
N ARG A 130 -7.53 -4.45 4.53
CA ARG A 130 -6.99 -5.77 4.86
C ARG A 130 -5.49 -5.72 5.21
N GLY A 131 -4.71 -4.95 4.46
CA GLY A 131 -3.30 -4.75 4.74
C GLY A 131 -3.06 -4.06 6.09
N TRP A 132 -3.82 -3.03 6.38
CA TRP A 132 -3.70 -2.26 7.62
C TRP A 132 -4.07 -3.11 8.85
N VAL A 133 -5.18 -3.85 8.78
CA VAL A 133 -5.61 -4.74 9.87
C VAL A 133 -4.55 -5.80 10.14
N ALA A 134 -4.06 -6.49 9.11
CA ALA A 134 -3.02 -7.51 9.27
C ALA A 134 -1.71 -6.93 9.84
N LEU A 135 -1.34 -5.70 9.43
CA LEU A 135 -0.18 -4.99 9.98
C LEU A 135 -0.37 -4.64 11.46
N GLY A 136 -1.58 -4.21 11.84
CA GLY A 136 -1.93 -3.92 13.24
C GLY A 136 -1.86 -5.15 14.14
N ASP A 137 -2.21 -6.31 13.59
CA ASP A 137 -2.15 -7.62 14.29
C ASP A 137 -0.74 -8.25 14.27
N GLY A 138 0.25 -7.62 13.63
CA GLY A 138 1.61 -8.16 13.49
C GLY A 138 1.69 -9.44 12.66
N ARG A 139 0.73 -9.66 11.74
CA ARG A 139 0.62 -10.88 10.93
C ARG A 139 1.07 -10.64 9.49
N PRO A 140 1.76 -11.63 8.86
CA PRO A 140 2.06 -11.55 7.43
C PRO A 140 0.78 -11.65 6.60
N ILE A 141 0.81 -11.05 5.39
CA ILE A 141 -0.26 -11.18 4.40
C ILE A 141 0.14 -12.23 3.39
N TYR A 142 -0.70 -13.25 3.28
CA TYR A 142 -0.58 -14.26 2.22
C TYR A 142 -1.45 -13.85 1.02
N THR A 143 -0.89 -13.92 -0.17
CA THR A 143 -1.56 -13.62 -1.46
C THR A 143 -2.03 -14.90 -2.09
#